data_289f00493df9961ff506f465223d9654
#
_entry.id   289f00493df9961ff506f465223d9654
#
_cell.length_a   1.000
_cell.length_b   1.000
_cell.length_c   1.000
_cell.angle_alpha   90.00
_cell.angle_beta   90.00
_cell.angle_gamma   90.00
#
_symmetry.space_group_name_H-M   'P 1'
#
loop_
_entity.id
_entity.type
_entity.pdbx_description
1 polymer ?
#
loop_
_entity_poly.entity_id
_entity_poly.type
_entity_poly.pdbx_seq_one_letter_code
_entity_poly.pdbx_strand_id
1 'polypeptide(L)'
;FDEPYKMSYRDYVRMQRDKDISAYSVKSALSRSNFFENASPHWKALLALHFSVVCWAEFHSASSFARQTRFGRSPGMRNMATFGSLDEIRHGQIQIFFAYEFLKHDAVFDWCHKSSKTENWIPISLRHALDDIAHTRDAASSAIMLTLGLEHPFTNLQFVALSSDAAKAGDYSF
;
A
#
# COMPACT_ATOMS: atom_id res chain seq x y z
N PHE A 1 19.18 -28.36 6.74
CA PHE A 1 18.40 -27.38 5.97
C PHE A 1 18.69 -25.98 6.52
N ASP A 2 19.14 -25.07 5.67
CA ASP A 2 19.43 -23.68 6.06
C ASP A 2 18.27 -22.76 5.67
N GLU A 3 17.71 -22.07 6.65
CA GLU A 3 16.57 -21.15 6.42
C GLU A 3 17.06 -19.91 5.68
N PRO A 4 16.47 -19.56 4.53
CA PRO A 4 16.92 -18.42 3.73
C PRO A 4 16.60 -17.08 4.37
N TYR A 5 15.52 -17.00 5.17
CA TYR A 5 15.06 -15.75 5.77
C TYR A 5 15.46 -15.67 7.26
N LYS A 6 16.46 -14.85 7.54
CA LYS A 6 17.10 -14.76 8.87
C LYS A 6 16.99 -13.36 9.51
N MET A 7 16.14 -12.48 9.00
CA MET A 7 15.98 -11.14 9.56
C MET A 7 15.48 -11.21 11.02
N SER A 8 16.16 -10.53 11.93
CA SER A 8 15.70 -10.39 13.31
C SER A 8 14.69 -9.23 13.42
N TYR A 9 13.83 -9.27 14.45
CA TYR A 9 12.90 -8.17 14.72
C TYR A 9 13.64 -6.84 14.96
N ARG A 10 14.79 -6.87 15.60
CA ARG A 10 15.63 -5.68 15.82
C ARG A 10 16.09 -5.06 14.51
N ASP A 11 16.56 -5.87 13.57
CA ASP A 11 17.05 -5.40 12.27
C ASP A 11 15.90 -4.87 11.44
N TYR A 12 14.75 -5.54 11.48
CA TYR A 12 13.53 -5.07 10.86
C TYR A 12 13.13 -3.67 11.36
N VAL A 13 13.06 -3.47 12.69
CA VAL A 13 12.69 -2.18 13.28
C VAL A 13 13.66 -1.06 12.89
N ARG A 14 14.96 -1.35 12.87
CA ARG A 14 15.97 -0.36 12.42
C ARG A 14 15.78 0.02 10.98
N MET A 15 15.60 -0.95 10.10
CA MET A 15 15.33 -0.70 8.67
C MET A 15 14.07 0.13 8.47
N GLN A 16 12.98 -0.19 9.18
CA GLN A 16 11.74 0.56 9.06
C GLN A 16 11.84 1.99 9.58
N ARG A 17 12.56 2.21 10.68
CA ARG A 17 12.84 3.56 11.19
C ARG A 17 13.52 4.44 10.13
N ASP A 18 14.50 3.90 9.43
CA ASP A 18 15.23 4.68 8.42
C ASP A 18 14.32 5.00 7.21
N LYS A 19 13.47 4.05 6.82
CA LYS A 19 12.44 4.28 5.79
C LYS A 19 11.42 5.34 6.23
N ASP A 20 10.97 5.32 7.48
CA ASP A 20 10.00 6.29 8.00
C ASP A 20 10.54 7.72 7.98
N ILE A 21 11.80 7.92 8.34
CA ILE A 21 12.46 9.22 8.28
C ILE A 21 12.36 9.79 6.85
N SER A 22 12.60 8.97 5.84
CA SER A 22 12.47 9.38 4.44
C SER A 22 11.02 9.67 4.06
N ALA A 23 10.10 8.76 4.33
CA ALA A 23 8.68 8.90 3.96
C ALA A 23 8.05 10.16 4.57
N TYR A 24 8.25 10.40 5.86
CA TYR A 24 7.67 11.59 6.52
C TYR A 24 8.35 12.91 6.14
N SER A 25 9.58 12.89 5.62
CA SER A 25 10.25 14.08 5.10
C SER A 25 9.60 14.63 3.82
N VAL A 26 8.97 13.76 3.03
CA VAL A 26 8.27 14.11 1.78
C VAL A 26 7.15 15.11 2.03
N LYS A 27 6.42 14.99 3.15
CA LYS A 27 5.40 15.97 3.56
C LYS A 27 5.93 17.41 3.53
N SER A 28 7.11 17.63 4.10
CA SER A 28 7.72 18.97 4.14
C SER A 28 8.13 19.47 2.75
N ALA A 29 8.51 18.55 1.87
CA ALA A 29 8.82 18.87 0.47
C ALA A 29 7.56 19.30 -0.29
N LEU A 30 6.47 18.54 -0.18
CA LEU A 30 5.18 18.88 -0.79
C LEU A 30 4.65 20.24 -0.32
N SER A 31 4.70 20.51 0.98
CA SER A 31 4.24 21.78 1.53
C SER A 31 5.04 23.00 1.02
N ARG A 32 6.31 22.81 0.61
CA ARG A 32 7.16 23.87 0.05
C ARG A 32 7.11 23.98 -1.46
N SER A 33 6.57 22.99 -2.15
CA SER A 33 6.61 22.93 -3.61
C SER A 33 5.45 23.64 -4.31
N ASN A 34 4.49 24.21 -3.58
CA ASN A 34 3.22 24.72 -4.11
C ASN A 34 2.48 23.67 -4.96
N PHE A 35 2.65 22.40 -4.62
CA PHE A 35 2.05 21.28 -5.37
C PHE A 35 0.53 21.43 -5.49
N PHE A 36 -0.14 21.77 -4.38
CA PHE A 36 -1.61 21.80 -4.31
C PHE A 36 -2.21 22.92 -5.18
N GLU A 37 -1.51 24.02 -5.36
CA GLU A 37 -1.92 25.13 -6.22
C GLU A 37 -1.71 24.80 -7.70
N ASN A 38 -0.67 24.04 -8.02
CA ASN A 38 -0.25 23.78 -9.39
C ASN A 38 -0.75 22.45 -9.97
N ALA A 39 -1.14 21.49 -9.12
CA ALA A 39 -1.61 20.19 -9.57
C ALA A 39 -2.90 20.29 -10.38
N SER A 40 -2.92 19.62 -11.53
CA SER A 40 -4.10 19.60 -12.40
C SER A 40 -5.29 18.91 -11.73
N PRO A 41 -6.54 19.29 -12.07
CA PRO A 41 -7.72 18.60 -11.54
C PRO A 41 -7.75 17.11 -11.87
N HIS A 42 -7.23 16.71 -13.03
CA HIS A 42 -7.13 15.30 -13.42
C HIS A 42 -6.16 14.52 -12.51
N TRP A 43 -5.01 15.12 -12.18
CA TRP A 43 -4.05 14.51 -11.29
C TRP A 43 -4.61 14.37 -9.86
N LYS A 44 -5.26 15.40 -9.34
CA LYS A 44 -5.96 15.36 -8.05
C LYS A 44 -7.02 14.26 -7.99
N ALA A 45 -7.82 14.11 -9.05
CA ALA A 45 -8.83 13.05 -9.13
C ALA A 45 -8.19 11.65 -9.14
N LEU A 46 -7.07 11.47 -9.87
CA LEU A 46 -6.32 10.22 -9.88
C LEU A 46 -5.75 9.89 -8.49
N LEU A 47 -5.16 10.87 -7.81
CA LEU A 47 -4.65 10.70 -6.45
C LEU A 47 -5.77 10.35 -5.46
N ALA A 48 -6.90 11.02 -5.53
CA ALA A 48 -8.05 10.74 -4.67
C ALA A 48 -8.54 9.29 -4.87
N LEU A 49 -8.60 8.82 -6.11
CA LEU A 49 -8.93 7.43 -6.41
C LEU A 49 -7.85 6.49 -5.86
N HIS A 50 -6.58 6.77 -6.10
CA HIS A 50 -5.46 5.96 -5.63
C HIS A 50 -5.50 5.79 -4.11
N PHE A 51 -5.52 6.88 -3.35
CA PHE A 51 -5.58 6.82 -1.89
C PHE A 51 -6.86 6.19 -1.34
N SER A 52 -7.94 6.18 -2.13
CA SER A 52 -9.18 5.51 -1.71
C SER A 52 -9.11 3.99 -1.78
N VAL A 53 -8.27 3.43 -2.65
CA VAL A 53 -8.20 1.99 -2.90
C VAL A 53 -6.96 1.32 -2.33
N VAL A 54 -5.83 2.02 -2.29
CA VAL A 54 -4.55 1.44 -1.88
C VAL A 54 -4.57 0.93 -0.44
N CYS A 55 -5.17 1.68 0.49
CA CYS A 55 -5.26 1.26 1.89
C CYS A 55 -6.01 -0.07 2.06
N TRP A 56 -7.00 -0.33 1.24
CA TRP A 56 -7.73 -1.61 1.23
C TRP A 56 -6.84 -2.75 0.76
N ALA A 57 -6.10 -2.55 -0.32
CA ALA A 57 -5.16 -3.54 -0.83
C ALA A 57 -4.15 -3.91 0.26
N GLU A 58 -3.50 -2.91 0.86
CA GLU A 58 -2.47 -3.10 1.88
C GLU A 58 -3.00 -3.86 3.12
N PHE A 59 -4.16 -3.48 3.66
CA PHE A 59 -4.72 -4.18 4.83
C PHE A 59 -5.18 -5.60 4.51
N HIS A 60 -5.66 -5.88 3.30
CA HIS A 60 -5.99 -7.24 2.89
C HIS A 60 -4.73 -8.08 2.65
N SER A 61 -3.70 -7.49 2.06
CA SER A 61 -2.37 -8.11 1.94
C SER A 61 -1.81 -8.47 3.31
N ALA A 62 -1.86 -7.54 4.27
CA ALA A 62 -1.46 -7.78 5.65
C ALA A 62 -2.20 -8.98 6.28
N SER A 63 -3.51 -9.06 6.08
CA SER A 63 -4.34 -10.17 6.58
C SER A 63 -3.95 -11.51 5.93
N SER A 64 -3.63 -11.50 4.64
CA SER A 64 -3.20 -12.69 3.91
C SER A 64 -1.82 -13.18 4.38
N PHE A 65 -0.87 -12.27 4.61
CA PHE A 65 0.42 -12.60 5.22
C PHE A 65 0.26 -13.11 6.67
N ALA A 66 -0.64 -12.54 7.46
CA ALA A 66 -0.93 -13.03 8.81
C ALA A 66 -1.44 -14.49 8.80
N ARG A 67 -2.26 -14.87 7.81
CA ARG A 67 -2.66 -16.26 7.60
C ARG A 67 -1.48 -17.15 7.24
N GLN A 68 -0.59 -16.69 6.35
CA GLN A 68 0.62 -17.42 5.98
C GLN A 68 1.56 -17.61 7.19
N THR A 69 1.64 -16.62 8.08
CA THR A 69 2.36 -16.75 9.36
C THR A 69 1.83 -17.93 10.18
N ARG A 70 0.52 -18.10 10.24
CA ARG A 70 -0.11 -19.18 11.00
C ARG A 70 0.11 -20.56 10.36
N PHE A 71 -0.02 -20.65 9.04
CA PHE A 71 -0.05 -21.94 8.32
C PHE A 71 1.26 -22.27 7.59
N GLY A 72 2.24 -21.38 7.60
CA GLY A 72 3.55 -21.62 6.99
C GLY A 72 4.24 -22.86 7.55
N ARG A 73 4.87 -23.65 6.66
CA ARG A 73 5.46 -24.94 7.03
C ARG A 73 6.83 -24.83 7.71
N SER A 74 7.61 -23.78 7.42
CA SER A 74 8.91 -23.57 8.02
C SER A 74 8.93 -22.33 8.92
N PRO A 75 9.85 -22.28 9.91
CA PRO A 75 10.06 -21.08 10.71
C PRO A 75 10.42 -19.84 9.87
N GLY A 76 11.28 -20.01 8.84
CA GLY A 76 11.65 -18.92 7.94
C GLY A 76 10.47 -18.38 7.15
N MET A 77 9.60 -19.25 6.63
CA MET A 77 8.36 -18.82 5.95
C MET A 77 7.44 -18.04 6.90
N ARG A 78 7.27 -18.51 8.12
CA ARG A 78 6.44 -17.81 9.13
C ARG A 78 7.02 -16.45 9.49
N ASN A 79 8.35 -16.39 9.68
CA ASN A 79 9.05 -15.15 10.00
C ASN A 79 8.93 -14.12 8.86
N MET A 80 9.16 -14.55 7.62
CA MET A 80 8.96 -13.73 6.42
C MET A 80 7.53 -13.18 6.35
N ALA A 81 6.52 -14.03 6.50
CA ALA A 81 5.13 -13.64 6.44
C ALA A 81 4.73 -12.70 7.60
N THR A 82 5.32 -12.85 8.78
CA THR A 82 5.11 -11.92 9.90
C THR A 82 5.58 -10.52 9.55
N PHE A 83 6.80 -10.39 9.02
CA PHE A 83 7.31 -9.08 8.62
C PHE A 83 6.59 -8.52 7.40
N GLY A 84 6.20 -9.36 6.44
CA GLY A 84 5.32 -8.95 5.33
C GLY A 84 4.01 -8.36 5.85
N SER A 85 3.35 -9.01 6.81
CA SER A 85 2.12 -8.47 7.40
C SER A 85 2.33 -7.10 8.07
N LEU A 86 3.45 -6.90 8.76
CA LEU A 86 3.79 -5.60 9.36
C LEU A 86 4.12 -4.54 8.32
N ASP A 87 4.80 -4.91 7.24
CA ASP A 87 5.09 -4.00 6.13
C ASP A 87 3.80 -3.49 5.48
N GLU A 88 2.85 -4.38 5.19
CA GLU A 88 1.59 -3.98 4.56
C GLU A 88 0.74 -3.07 5.47
N ILE A 89 0.68 -3.36 6.78
CA ILE A 89 0.02 -2.45 7.73
C ILE A 89 0.68 -1.06 7.69
N ARG A 90 2.00 -1.02 7.66
CA ARG A 90 2.76 0.22 7.61
C ARG A 90 2.53 0.97 6.29
N HIS A 91 2.52 0.28 5.15
CA HIS A 91 2.19 0.87 3.85
C HIS A 91 0.80 1.50 3.87
N GLY A 92 -0.21 0.79 4.36
CA GLY A 92 -1.56 1.32 4.52
C GLY A 92 -1.60 2.57 5.40
N GLN A 93 -0.86 2.60 6.51
CA GLN A 93 -0.77 3.75 7.40
C GLN A 93 -0.13 4.97 6.73
N ILE A 94 0.93 4.79 5.94
CA ILE A 94 1.58 5.87 5.19
C ILE A 94 0.61 6.46 4.16
N GLN A 95 -0.11 5.62 3.44
CA GLN A 95 -1.10 6.08 2.45
C GLN A 95 -2.23 6.88 3.11
N ILE A 96 -2.76 6.42 4.23
CA ILE A 96 -3.74 7.17 5.02
C ILE A 96 -3.17 8.52 5.49
N PHE A 97 -1.94 8.53 5.94
CA PHE A 97 -1.27 9.77 6.37
C PHE A 97 -1.21 10.81 5.24
N PHE A 98 -0.81 10.42 4.03
CA PHE A 98 -0.79 11.33 2.89
C PHE A 98 -2.19 11.75 2.45
N ALA A 99 -3.17 10.84 2.45
CA ALA A 99 -4.56 11.18 2.15
C ALA A 99 -5.10 12.28 3.10
N TYR A 100 -4.82 12.18 4.39
CA TYR A 100 -5.21 13.21 5.36
C TYR A 100 -4.44 14.53 5.20
N GLU A 101 -3.18 14.49 4.80
CA GLU A 101 -2.45 15.72 4.48
C GLU A 101 -3.05 16.41 3.26
N PHE A 102 -3.38 15.67 2.21
CA PHE A 102 -4.00 16.21 1.01
C PHE A 102 -5.41 16.77 1.28
N LEU A 103 -6.19 16.11 2.14
CA LEU A 103 -7.52 16.57 2.54
C LEU A 103 -7.51 17.98 3.16
N LYS A 104 -6.43 18.39 3.80
CA LYS A 104 -6.29 19.76 4.35
C LYS A 104 -6.28 20.84 3.26
N HIS A 105 -5.91 20.47 2.05
CA HIS A 105 -5.81 21.37 0.91
C HIS A 105 -6.97 21.25 -0.07
N ASP A 106 -7.54 20.05 -0.23
CA ASP A 106 -8.63 19.83 -1.20
C ASP A 106 -9.60 18.76 -0.68
N ALA A 107 -10.86 19.13 -0.57
CA ALA A 107 -11.95 18.28 -0.10
C ALA A 107 -12.20 17.03 -0.99
N VAL A 108 -11.69 17.00 -2.22
CA VAL A 108 -11.78 15.82 -3.09
C VAL A 108 -11.13 14.59 -2.45
N PHE A 109 -10.13 14.79 -1.59
CA PHE A 109 -9.46 13.71 -0.86
C PHE A 109 -10.27 13.12 0.30
N ASP A 110 -11.43 13.68 0.65
CA ASP A 110 -12.38 13.09 1.63
C ASP A 110 -13.03 11.79 1.12
N TRP A 111 -12.63 11.33 -0.03
CA TRP A 111 -13.20 10.13 -0.64
C TRP A 111 -12.59 8.81 -0.13
N CYS A 112 -11.40 8.85 0.46
CA CYS A 112 -10.66 7.65 0.87
C CYS A 112 -11.49 6.70 1.74
N HIS A 113 -12.11 7.21 2.80
CA HIS A 113 -12.91 6.40 3.73
C HIS A 113 -14.34 6.14 3.25
N LYS A 114 -14.75 6.78 2.16
CA LYS A 114 -16.07 6.59 1.53
C LYS A 114 -16.06 5.57 0.41
N SER A 115 -14.90 5.16 -0.05
CA SER A 115 -14.72 4.26 -1.21
C SER A 115 -15.39 2.90 -1.04
N SER A 116 -15.54 2.41 0.19
CA SER A 116 -16.24 1.15 0.49
C SER A 116 -17.73 1.18 0.14
N LYS A 117 -18.32 2.37 0.02
CA LYS A 117 -19.74 2.59 -0.29
C LYS A 117 -19.96 3.12 -1.71
N THR A 118 -18.91 3.24 -2.50
CA THR A 118 -18.99 3.76 -3.87
C THR A 118 -19.57 2.73 -4.83
N GLU A 119 -20.20 3.24 -5.90
CA GLU A 119 -20.60 2.46 -7.07
C GLU A 119 -19.53 2.49 -8.18
N ASN A 120 -18.39 3.12 -7.94
CA ASN A 120 -17.29 3.16 -8.90
C ASN A 120 -16.72 1.75 -9.11
N TRP A 121 -16.58 1.36 -10.38
CA TRP A 121 -16.19 0.01 -10.76
C TRP A 121 -14.76 -0.38 -10.29
N ILE A 122 -13.84 0.59 -10.16
CA ILE A 122 -12.45 0.32 -9.74
C ILE A 122 -12.39 -0.19 -8.30
N PRO A 123 -12.88 0.53 -7.28
CA PRO A 123 -12.94 0.00 -5.92
C PRO A 123 -13.76 -1.28 -5.78
N ILE A 124 -14.85 -1.41 -6.56
CA ILE A 124 -15.67 -2.62 -6.55
C ILE A 124 -14.87 -3.83 -7.06
N SER A 125 -14.19 -3.69 -8.20
CA SER A 125 -13.39 -4.78 -8.79
C SER A 125 -12.23 -5.18 -7.88
N LEU A 126 -11.54 -4.19 -7.30
CA LEU A 126 -10.47 -4.47 -6.32
C LEU A 126 -11.02 -5.24 -5.11
N ARG A 127 -12.15 -4.82 -4.55
CA ARG A 127 -12.76 -5.51 -3.42
C ARG A 127 -13.10 -6.95 -3.73
N HIS A 128 -13.66 -7.24 -4.89
CA HIS A 128 -13.92 -8.62 -5.33
C HIS A 128 -12.63 -9.45 -5.40
N ALA A 129 -11.56 -8.91 -5.99
CA ALA A 129 -10.26 -9.58 -6.05
C ALA A 129 -9.70 -9.86 -4.65
N LEU A 130 -9.80 -8.90 -3.74
CA LEU A 130 -9.36 -9.04 -2.35
C LEU A 130 -10.20 -10.08 -1.58
N ASP A 131 -11.51 -10.12 -1.81
CA ASP A 131 -12.39 -11.13 -1.22
C ASP A 131 -12.03 -12.54 -1.73
N ASP A 132 -11.72 -12.70 -3.01
CA ASP A 132 -11.27 -13.98 -3.56
C ASP A 132 -9.96 -14.46 -2.91
N ILE A 133 -8.99 -13.55 -2.72
CA ILE A 133 -7.74 -13.85 -2.00
C ILE A 133 -8.03 -14.24 -0.55
N ALA A 134 -8.91 -13.52 0.13
CA ALA A 134 -9.28 -13.80 1.52
C ALA A 134 -9.98 -15.16 1.69
N HIS A 135 -10.70 -15.62 0.69
CA HIS A 135 -11.42 -16.90 0.71
C HIS A 135 -10.58 -18.10 0.24
N THR A 136 -9.31 -17.91 -0.12
CA THR A 136 -8.42 -19.04 -0.44
C THR A 136 -8.34 -20.03 0.72
N ARG A 137 -8.32 -21.33 0.40
CA ARG A 137 -8.40 -22.39 1.42
C ARG A 137 -7.04 -22.78 1.99
N ASP A 138 -5.96 -22.46 1.31
CA ASP A 138 -4.60 -22.83 1.71
C ASP A 138 -3.59 -21.68 1.54
N ALA A 139 -2.47 -21.81 2.25
CA ALA A 139 -1.44 -20.78 2.26
C ALA A 139 -0.72 -20.60 0.92
N ALA A 140 -0.59 -21.66 0.11
CA ALA A 140 0.09 -21.57 -1.17
C ALA A 140 -0.76 -20.82 -2.19
N SER A 141 -2.04 -21.15 -2.29
CA SER A 141 -3.00 -20.42 -3.15
C SER A 141 -3.09 -18.95 -2.72
N SER A 142 -3.16 -18.68 -1.41
CA SER A 142 -3.17 -17.32 -0.88
C SER A 142 -1.91 -16.55 -1.29
N ALA A 143 -0.74 -17.16 -1.14
CA ALA A 143 0.52 -16.53 -1.50
C ALA A 143 0.61 -16.21 -3.01
N ILE A 144 0.21 -17.17 -3.86
CA ILE A 144 0.26 -16.99 -5.31
C ILE A 144 -0.72 -15.89 -5.75
N MET A 145 -1.96 -15.93 -5.29
CA MET A 145 -2.97 -14.93 -5.66
C MET A 145 -2.60 -13.54 -5.17
N LEU A 146 -2.07 -13.44 -3.94
CA LEU A 146 -1.60 -12.17 -3.39
C LEU A 146 -0.41 -11.65 -4.19
N THR A 147 0.68 -12.41 -4.26
CA THR A 147 1.95 -11.89 -4.79
C THR A 147 1.93 -11.71 -6.31
N LEU A 148 1.44 -12.72 -7.06
CA LEU A 148 1.44 -12.67 -8.52
C LEU A 148 0.17 -12.05 -9.10
N GLY A 149 -0.96 -12.28 -8.45
CA GLY A 149 -2.25 -11.80 -8.94
C GLY A 149 -2.57 -10.36 -8.57
N LEU A 150 -2.16 -9.90 -7.40
CA LEU A 150 -2.46 -8.55 -6.90
C LEU A 150 -1.21 -7.68 -6.79
N GLU A 151 -0.25 -8.04 -5.96
CA GLU A 151 0.87 -7.13 -5.62
C GLU A 151 1.75 -6.83 -6.83
N HIS A 152 2.09 -7.82 -7.63
CA HIS A 152 2.95 -7.58 -8.78
C HIS A 152 2.34 -6.61 -9.82
N PRO A 153 1.08 -6.77 -10.29
CA PRO A 153 0.45 -5.77 -11.14
C PRO A 153 0.27 -4.41 -10.46
N PHE A 154 -0.09 -4.40 -9.18
CA PHE A 154 -0.31 -3.18 -8.41
C PHE A 154 0.97 -2.39 -8.20
N THR A 155 2.06 -3.07 -7.84
CA THR A 155 3.39 -2.48 -7.71
C THR A 155 3.88 -1.88 -9.03
N ASN A 156 3.68 -2.58 -10.16
CA ASN A 156 4.03 -2.03 -11.47
C ASN A 156 3.21 -0.78 -11.82
N LEU A 157 1.92 -0.75 -11.49
CA LEU A 157 1.12 0.45 -11.66
C LEU A 157 1.65 1.61 -10.82
N GLN A 158 1.94 1.39 -9.55
CA GLN A 158 2.41 2.44 -8.64
C GLN A 158 3.83 2.92 -9.00
N PHE A 159 4.79 2.01 -9.03
CA PHE A 159 6.21 2.40 -9.12
C PHE A 159 6.71 2.62 -10.55
N VAL A 160 6.02 2.14 -11.56
CA VAL A 160 6.42 2.38 -12.95
C VAL A 160 5.53 3.44 -13.59
N ALA A 161 4.22 3.22 -13.62
CA ALA A 161 3.32 4.12 -14.33
C ALA A 161 3.05 5.41 -13.54
N LEU A 162 2.54 5.31 -12.32
CA LEU A 162 2.14 6.50 -11.55
C LEU A 162 3.33 7.34 -11.10
N SER A 163 4.45 6.74 -10.70
CA SER A 163 5.63 7.51 -10.29
C SER A 163 6.23 8.34 -11.42
N SER A 164 6.19 7.84 -12.66
CA SER A 164 6.63 8.61 -13.82
C SER A 164 5.76 9.84 -14.07
N ASP A 165 4.46 9.72 -13.91
CA ASP A 165 3.53 10.84 -14.08
C ASP A 165 3.50 11.76 -12.86
N ALA A 166 3.72 11.23 -11.65
CA ALA A 166 3.93 12.00 -10.44
C ALA A 166 5.11 12.97 -10.57
N ALA A 167 6.25 12.48 -11.06
CA ALA A 167 7.42 13.32 -11.29
C ALA A 167 7.14 14.48 -12.24
N LYS A 168 6.38 14.26 -13.31
CA LYS A 168 5.94 15.30 -14.24
C LYS A 168 4.98 16.30 -13.62
N ALA A 169 4.15 15.85 -12.68
CA ALA A 169 3.18 16.68 -11.96
C ALA A 169 3.80 17.44 -10.77
N GLY A 170 5.08 17.19 -10.44
CA GLY A 170 5.74 17.75 -9.25
C GLY A 170 5.26 17.11 -7.94
N ASP A 171 4.72 15.92 -8.01
CA ASP A 171 4.23 15.15 -6.87
C ASP A 171 5.34 14.26 -6.32
N TYR A 172 5.67 14.44 -5.06
CA TYR A 172 6.71 13.67 -4.35
C TYR A 172 6.14 12.62 -3.39
N SER A 173 4.81 12.37 -3.43
CA SER A 173 4.17 11.38 -2.56
C SER A 173 4.28 9.94 -3.07
N PHE A 174 4.80 9.76 -4.27
CA PHE A 174 5.10 8.47 -4.90
C PHE A 174 6.57 8.12 -4.85
#